data_509b1b815bde01b27706a71cdc0318d2
#
_entry.id   509b1b815bde01b27706a71cdc0318d2
#
_cell.length_a   1.000
_cell.length_b   1.000
_cell.length_c   1.000
_cell.angle_alpha   90.00
_cell.angle_beta   90.00
_cell.angle_gamma   90.00
#
_symmetry.space_group_name_H-M   'P 1'
#
loop_
_entity.id
_entity.type
_entity.pdbx_description
1 polymer ?
#
loop_
_entity_poly.entity_id
_entity_poly.type
_entity_poly.pdbx_seq_one_letter_code
_entity_poly.pdbx_strand_id
1 'polypeptide(L)'
;MARLITVAAAQLGPIQKAEPRGVAVARMVALMERAHRRGVELVVFPELALTTFFPRHYHQDIAEADTWFETSMPSNETAPLFDAAKRYNIGFHLGYAEIAHEADETGTMRRRRFNTAILVSPAGDILLKYRKVHLPGHAEYDPKRKVQHLEKRYFEVGNLGFPVIAAPMGTQAQINMGMMICNDRRWPEAWRVLGLQRVELVMLGYNTPSLNMEAGGFEAHHLRVFHSHLSIQAGCYQNACFGVATAKAGTEDGCELFGHSIIVNPQGEIMAQATSWDDELITADCDLDMCTLGRTTIFAFDKHRRPEAYTRITDQVGAVDPEVWRG
;
A
#
# COMPACT_ATOMS: atom_id res chain seq x y z
N MET A 1 -4.67 -22.41 21.03
CA MET A 1 -4.60 -22.69 19.57
C MET A 1 -3.91 -21.51 18.94
N ALA A 2 -3.01 -21.74 17.98
CA ALA A 2 -2.33 -20.66 17.26
C ALA A 2 -3.36 -19.75 16.54
N ARG A 3 -3.09 -18.46 16.50
CA ARG A 3 -3.94 -17.46 15.83
C ARG A 3 -3.57 -17.37 14.34
N LEU A 4 -4.01 -18.36 13.57
CA LEU A 4 -3.68 -18.45 12.14
C LEU A 4 -4.67 -17.64 11.29
N ILE A 5 -4.14 -16.93 10.29
CA ILE A 5 -4.89 -16.37 9.17
C ILE A 5 -4.17 -16.65 7.86
N THR A 6 -4.90 -17.16 6.88
CA THR A 6 -4.36 -17.35 5.52
C THR A 6 -4.58 -16.10 4.70
N VAL A 7 -3.49 -15.46 4.25
CA VAL A 7 -3.52 -14.23 3.46
C VAL A 7 -2.98 -14.44 2.05
N ALA A 8 -3.38 -13.56 1.13
CA ALA A 8 -2.84 -13.56 -0.23
C ALA A 8 -2.41 -12.16 -0.67
N ALA A 9 -1.27 -12.08 -1.38
CA ALA A 9 -0.95 -10.96 -2.24
C ALA A 9 -1.39 -11.31 -3.66
N ALA A 10 -2.35 -10.53 -4.18
CA ALA A 10 -2.90 -10.69 -5.51
C ALA A 10 -2.23 -9.68 -6.46
N GLN A 11 -1.03 -10.04 -6.94
CA GLN A 11 -0.33 -9.26 -7.96
C GLN A 11 -1.20 -9.12 -9.20
N LEU A 12 -1.25 -7.93 -9.78
CA LEU A 12 -1.91 -7.69 -11.07
C LEU A 12 -0.86 -7.49 -12.17
N GLY A 13 -1.08 -8.12 -13.30
CA GLY A 13 -0.43 -7.75 -14.55
C GLY A 13 -0.80 -6.33 -14.96
N PRO A 14 -0.23 -5.83 -16.08
CA PRO A 14 -0.42 -4.44 -16.48
C PRO A 14 -1.90 -4.13 -16.78
N ILE A 15 -2.31 -2.90 -16.46
CA ILE A 15 -3.62 -2.33 -16.82
C ILE A 15 -3.35 -1.18 -17.77
N GLN A 16 -3.66 -1.36 -19.06
CA GLN A 16 -3.39 -0.35 -20.06
C GLN A 16 -4.36 0.84 -19.94
N LYS A 17 -3.93 2.03 -20.33
CA LYS A 17 -4.76 3.25 -20.29
C LYS A 17 -6.11 3.11 -21.02
N ALA A 18 -6.12 2.34 -22.11
CA ALA A 18 -7.33 2.09 -22.90
C ALA A 18 -8.23 0.98 -22.30
N GLU A 19 -7.78 0.29 -21.27
CA GLU A 19 -8.53 -0.83 -20.68
C GLU A 19 -9.67 -0.31 -19.80
N PRO A 20 -10.92 -0.75 -20.03
CA PRO A 20 -12.03 -0.37 -19.16
C PRO A 20 -11.84 -0.88 -17.73
N ARG A 21 -12.23 -0.09 -16.72
CA ARG A 21 -12.16 -0.44 -15.29
C ARG A 21 -12.79 -1.78 -14.97
N GLY A 22 -13.93 -2.10 -15.61
CA GLY A 22 -14.62 -3.37 -15.42
C GLY A 22 -13.77 -4.60 -15.77
N VAL A 23 -12.80 -4.48 -16.69
CA VAL A 23 -11.87 -5.58 -17.02
C VAL A 23 -10.91 -5.83 -15.85
N ALA A 24 -10.33 -4.78 -15.26
CA ALA A 24 -9.48 -4.90 -14.07
C ALA A 24 -10.27 -5.49 -12.89
N VAL A 25 -11.51 -5.05 -12.68
CA VAL A 25 -12.41 -5.61 -11.65
C VAL A 25 -12.69 -7.09 -11.89
N ALA A 26 -12.96 -7.51 -13.11
CA ALA A 26 -13.19 -8.92 -13.44
C ALA A 26 -11.95 -9.80 -13.16
N ARG A 27 -10.75 -9.30 -13.46
CA ARG A 27 -9.47 -9.96 -13.12
C ARG A 27 -9.30 -10.11 -11.60
N MET A 28 -9.59 -9.07 -10.83
CA MET A 28 -9.54 -9.11 -9.36
C MET A 28 -10.57 -10.10 -8.78
N VAL A 29 -11.79 -10.14 -9.30
CA VAL A 29 -12.81 -11.13 -8.88
C VAL A 29 -12.34 -12.56 -9.17
N ALA A 30 -11.72 -12.81 -10.33
CA ALA A 30 -11.14 -14.11 -10.65
C ALA A 30 -9.99 -14.51 -9.70
N LEU A 31 -9.17 -13.53 -9.25
CA LEU A 31 -8.15 -13.76 -8.23
C LEU A 31 -8.76 -14.06 -6.86
N MET A 32 -9.86 -13.39 -6.47
CA MET A 32 -10.60 -13.72 -5.23
C MET A 32 -11.21 -15.13 -5.29
N GLU A 33 -11.72 -15.56 -6.43
CA GLU A 33 -12.19 -16.93 -6.60
C GLU A 33 -11.06 -17.97 -6.45
N ARG A 34 -9.88 -17.67 -7.02
CA ARG A 34 -8.68 -18.52 -6.85
C ARG A 34 -8.23 -18.54 -5.39
N ALA A 35 -8.30 -17.40 -4.69
CA ALA A 35 -7.99 -17.26 -3.27
C ALA A 35 -8.94 -18.12 -2.41
N HIS A 36 -10.24 -18.07 -2.70
CA HIS A 36 -11.25 -18.89 -2.02
C HIS A 36 -10.93 -20.40 -2.11
N ARG A 37 -10.57 -20.88 -3.31
CA ARG A 37 -10.19 -22.29 -3.52
C ARG A 37 -8.94 -22.72 -2.73
N ARG A 38 -8.13 -21.75 -2.25
CA ARG A 38 -6.93 -21.99 -1.42
C ARG A 38 -7.14 -21.72 0.06
N GLY A 39 -8.38 -21.47 0.49
CA GLY A 39 -8.71 -21.18 1.88
C GLY A 39 -8.23 -19.82 2.39
N VAL A 40 -7.95 -18.86 1.48
CA VAL A 40 -7.53 -17.51 1.84
C VAL A 40 -8.68 -16.75 2.50
N GLU A 41 -8.37 -16.01 3.56
CA GLU A 41 -9.32 -15.22 4.34
C GLU A 41 -9.22 -13.71 4.07
N LEU A 42 -8.05 -13.24 3.59
CA LEU A 42 -7.81 -11.84 3.23
C LEU A 42 -6.95 -11.74 1.96
N VAL A 43 -7.41 -10.98 0.97
CA VAL A 43 -6.70 -10.70 -0.28
C VAL A 43 -6.23 -9.24 -0.30
N VAL A 44 -4.96 -9.00 -0.64
CA VAL A 44 -4.40 -7.66 -0.80
C VAL A 44 -4.15 -7.37 -2.27
N PHE A 45 -4.76 -6.30 -2.79
CA PHE A 45 -4.57 -5.80 -4.16
C PHE A 45 -3.60 -4.62 -4.19
N PRO A 46 -3.01 -4.30 -5.38
CA PRO A 46 -2.05 -3.20 -5.53
C PRO A 46 -2.66 -1.79 -5.29
N GLU A 47 -1.76 -0.80 -5.25
CA GLU A 47 -2.09 0.62 -5.40
C GLU A 47 -2.75 0.89 -6.75
N LEU A 48 -3.78 1.76 -6.80
CA LEU A 48 -4.49 2.14 -8.03
C LEU A 48 -4.86 0.93 -8.89
N ALA A 49 -5.41 -0.10 -8.25
CA ALA A 49 -5.68 -1.40 -8.86
C ALA A 49 -6.82 -1.39 -9.89
N LEU A 50 -7.61 -0.32 -9.95
CA LEU A 50 -8.76 -0.18 -10.85
C LEU A 50 -8.38 0.37 -12.23
N THR A 51 -7.18 0.94 -12.39
CA THR A 51 -6.79 1.71 -13.58
C THR A 51 -5.30 1.55 -13.86
N THR A 52 -4.85 1.98 -15.05
CA THR A 52 -3.43 2.26 -15.26
C THR A 52 -2.87 3.14 -14.13
N PHE A 53 -1.55 3.13 -13.90
CA PHE A 53 -0.92 4.13 -13.02
C PHE A 53 -0.92 5.49 -13.71
N PHE A 54 -2.09 6.13 -13.76
CA PHE A 54 -2.32 7.35 -14.52
C PHE A 54 -1.45 8.55 -14.12
N PRO A 55 -0.82 8.65 -12.93
CA PRO A 55 0.13 9.73 -12.64
C PRO A 55 1.35 9.80 -13.58
N ARG A 56 1.53 8.83 -14.47
CA ARG A 56 2.51 8.90 -15.56
C ARG A 56 2.05 9.77 -16.74
N HIS A 57 0.74 10.00 -16.87
CA HIS A 57 0.16 10.74 -17.97
C HIS A 57 -0.10 12.20 -17.54
N TYR A 58 0.36 13.14 -18.35
CA TYR A 58 0.08 14.55 -18.12
C TYR A 58 -1.25 14.95 -18.76
N HIS A 59 -2.09 15.57 -17.97
CA HIS A 59 -3.30 16.27 -18.41
C HIS A 59 -3.14 17.74 -18.10
N GLN A 60 -3.38 18.60 -19.12
CA GLN A 60 -3.29 20.04 -18.92
C GLN A 60 -4.37 20.52 -17.96
N ASP A 61 -5.61 20.09 -18.17
CA ASP A 61 -6.68 20.22 -17.20
C ASP A 61 -6.71 19.01 -16.27
N ILE A 62 -6.54 19.26 -14.97
CA ILE A 62 -6.59 18.20 -13.95
C ILE A 62 -7.95 17.47 -13.95
N ALA A 63 -9.03 18.18 -14.34
CA ALA A 63 -10.37 17.58 -14.40
C ALA A 63 -10.47 16.44 -15.42
N GLU A 64 -9.62 16.39 -16.44
CA GLU A 64 -9.55 15.27 -17.40
C GLU A 64 -9.13 13.97 -16.70
N ALA A 65 -8.32 14.08 -15.63
CA ALA A 65 -7.89 12.93 -14.85
C ALA A 65 -9.00 12.37 -13.94
N ASP A 66 -10.11 13.09 -13.75
CA ASP A 66 -11.19 12.65 -12.84
C ASP A 66 -11.88 11.37 -13.31
N THR A 67 -11.76 11.02 -14.57
CA THR A 67 -12.23 9.73 -15.10
C THR A 67 -11.55 8.51 -14.46
N TRP A 68 -10.36 8.71 -13.85
CA TRP A 68 -9.60 7.69 -13.13
C TRP A 68 -10.01 7.52 -11.66
N PHE A 69 -10.82 8.46 -11.14
CA PHE A 69 -11.18 8.52 -9.74
C PHE A 69 -12.55 7.91 -9.47
N GLU A 70 -12.70 7.37 -8.25
CA GLU A 70 -14.00 6.98 -7.68
C GLU A 70 -14.55 8.10 -6.81
N THR A 71 -15.83 8.39 -6.93
CA THR A 71 -16.57 9.34 -6.09
C THR A 71 -17.33 8.66 -4.96
N SER A 72 -17.49 7.35 -5.06
CA SER A 72 -18.11 6.50 -4.03
C SER A 72 -17.46 5.12 -4.04
N MET A 73 -17.50 4.43 -2.90
CA MET A 73 -17.03 3.07 -2.78
C MET A 73 -18.01 2.27 -1.89
N PRO A 74 -18.64 1.20 -2.40
CA PRO A 74 -18.56 0.75 -3.79
C PRO A 74 -19.21 1.72 -4.78
N SER A 75 -18.71 1.73 -6.02
CA SER A 75 -19.38 2.26 -7.20
C SER A 75 -20.07 1.12 -7.97
N ASN A 76 -20.84 1.43 -9.01
CA ASN A 76 -21.44 0.40 -9.86
C ASN A 76 -20.40 -0.52 -10.49
N GLU A 77 -19.22 0.01 -10.85
CA GLU A 77 -18.14 -0.77 -11.46
C GLU A 77 -17.38 -1.62 -10.44
N THR A 78 -17.27 -1.19 -9.18
CA THR A 78 -16.54 -1.90 -8.13
C THR A 78 -17.42 -2.81 -7.28
N ALA A 79 -18.75 -2.69 -7.34
CA ALA A 79 -19.70 -3.54 -6.63
C ALA A 79 -19.41 -5.05 -6.78
N PRO A 80 -18.98 -5.58 -7.95
CA PRO A 80 -18.66 -7.00 -8.09
C PRO A 80 -17.56 -7.50 -7.14
N LEU A 81 -16.61 -6.64 -6.69
CA LEU A 81 -15.62 -7.02 -5.68
C LEU A 81 -16.26 -7.21 -4.30
N PHE A 82 -17.17 -6.33 -3.93
CA PHE A 82 -17.91 -6.43 -2.66
C PHE A 82 -18.86 -7.65 -2.65
N ASP A 83 -19.47 -7.96 -3.79
CA ASP A 83 -20.27 -9.17 -3.95
C ASP A 83 -19.42 -10.44 -3.89
N ALA A 84 -18.20 -10.40 -4.46
CA ALA A 84 -17.24 -11.49 -4.35
C ALA A 84 -16.78 -11.71 -2.93
N ALA A 85 -16.53 -10.63 -2.14
CA ALA A 85 -16.20 -10.72 -0.72
C ALA A 85 -17.28 -11.51 0.05
N LYS A 86 -18.55 -11.14 -0.13
CA LYS A 86 -19.70 -11.83 0.48
C LYS A 86 -19.83 -13.27 0.01
N ARG A 87 -19.73 -13.50 -1.31
CA ARG A 87 -19.89 -14.83 -1.93
C ARG A 87 -18.85 -15.82 -1.44
N TYR A 88 -17.60 -15.37 -1.33
CA TYR A 88 -16.46 -16.23 -0.99
C TYR A 88 -16.11 -16.17 0.51
N ASN A 89 -16.75 -15.29 1.26
CA ASN A 89 -16.44 -15.00 2.68
C ASN A 89 -14.97 -14.61 2.88
N ILE A 90 -14.46 -13.68 2.05
CA ILE A 90 -13.06 -13.22 2.04
C ILE A 90 -13.03 -11.70 2.17
N GLY A 91 -12.24 -11.18 3.12
CA GLY A 91 -11.93 -9.75 3.16
C GLY A 91 -10.94 -9.34 2.07
N PHE A 92 -10.92 -8.07 1.70
CA PHE A 92 -9.93 -7.57 0.74
C PHE A 92 -9.44 -6.15 1.06
N HIS A 93 -8.20 -5.89 0.65
CA HIS A 93 -7.62 -4.55 0.58
C HIS A 93 -7.60 -4.09 -0.87
N LEU A 94 -7.96 -2.84 -1.13
CA LEU A 94 -8.00 -2.26 -2.48
C LEU A 94 -7.44 -0.85 -2.50
N GLY A 95 -6.44 -0.60 -3.36
CA GLY A 95 -5.93 0.74 -3.66
C GLY A 95 -6.65 1.38 -4.85
N TYR A 96 -7.09 2.63 -4.72
CA TYR A 96 -7.80 3.38 -5.78
C TYR A 96 -7.59 4.89 -5.67
N ALA A 97 -7.95 5.64 -6.71
CA ALA A 97 -7.97 7.09 -6.69
C ALA A 97 -9.34 7.59 -6.20
N GLU A 98 -9.35 8.38 -5.13
CA GLU A 98 -10.55 8.89 -4.47
C GLU A 98 -10.80 10.36 -4.77
N ILE A 99 -12.01 10.73 -5.18
CA ILE A 99 -12.54 12.08 -5.05
C ILE A 99 -13.40 12.13 -3.80
N ALA A 100 -12.98 12.96 -2.84
CA ALA A 100 -13.72 13.23 -1.62
C ALA A 100 -14.28 14.66 -1.65
N HIS A 101 -15.45 14.85 -1.03
CA HIS A 101 -16.01 16.17 -0.74
C HIS A 101 -15.94 16.38 0.77
N GLU A 102 -15.02 17.24 1.19
CA GLU A 102 -14.71 17.48 2.61
C GLU A 102 -14.57 18.96 2.88
N ALA A 103 -14.92 19.38 4.09
CA ALA A 103 -14.67 20.73 4.54
C ALA A 103 -13.16 20.95 4.71
N ASP A 104 -12.66 22.09 4.25
CA ASP A 104 -11.32 22.56 4.56
C ASP A 104 -11.25 23.17 5.98
N GLU A 105 -10.08 23.70 6.35
CA GLU A 105 -9.86 24.32 7.66
C GLU A 105 -10.78 25.52 7.94
N THR A 106 -11.36 26.11 6.89
CA THR A 106 -12.34 27.22 6.99
C THR A 106 -13.77 26.76 7.08
N GLY A 107 -14.03 25.44 6.98
CA GLY A 107 -15.36 24.84 6.91
C GLY A 107 -15.98 24.87 5.51
N THR A 108 -15.24 25.30 4.49
CA THR A 108 -15.73 25.33 3.10
C THR A 108 -15.62 23.96 2.47
N MET A 109 -16.72 23.44 1.93
CA MET A 109 -16.71 22.16 1.20
C MET A 109 -15.87 22.26 -0.07
N ARG A 110 -14.87 21.38 -0.19
CA ARG A 110 -13.99 21.30 -1.35
C ARG A 110 -13.97 19.91 -1.92
N ARG A 111 -13.77 19.83 -3.22
CA ARG A 111 -13.47 18.61 -3.92
C ARG A 111 -11.97 18.33 -3.79
N ARG A 112 -11.63 17.20 -3.17
CA ARG A 112 -10.26 16.79 -2.87
C ARG A 112 -9.93 15.47 -3.55
N ARG A 113 -8.68 15.24 -3.91
CA ARG A 113 -8.22 14.04 -4.60
C ARG A 113 -7.15 13.34 -3.80
N PHE A 114 -7.35 12.04 -3.53
CA PHE A 114 -6.43 11.24 -2.73
C PHE A 114 -6.08 9.92 -3.41
N ASN A 115 -4.85 9.47 -3.19
CA ASN A 115 -4.45 8.08 -3.42
C ASN A 115 -4.85 7.30 -2.17
N THR A 116 -5.85 6.43 -2.29
CA THR A 116 -6.58 5.86 -1.16
C THR A 116 -6.51 4.33 -1.17
N ALA A 117 -6.47 3.73 0.00
CA ALA A 117 -6.68 2.31 0.21
C ALA A 117 -7.83 2.07 1.19
N ILE A 118 -8.58 0.99 0.97
CA ILE A 118 -9.62 0.51 1.88
C ILE A 118 -9.37 -0.94 2.26
N LEU A 119 -9.77 -1.29 3.48
CA LEU A 119 -9.94 -2.65 3.95
C LEU A 119 -11.43 -2.97 4.03
N VAL A 120 -11.85 -4.03 3.39
CA VAL A 120 -13.23 -4.47 3.32
C VAL A 120 -13.37 -5.82 4.03
N SER A 121 -14.40 -5.96 4.85
CA SER A 121 -14.74 -7.20 5.56
C SER A 121 -15.30 -8.27 4.60
N PRO A 122 -15.35 -9.54 5.03
CA PRO A 122 -16.10 -10.57 4.29
C PRO A 122 -17.59 -10.26 4.12
N ALA A 123 -18.18 -9.41 4.98
CA ALA A 123 -19.57 -8.95 4.87
C ALA A 123 -19.73 -7.79 3.86
N GLY A 124 -18.64 -7.27 3.31
CA GLY A 124 -18.63 -6.15 2.37
C GLY A 124 -18.66 -4.77 3.04
N ASP A 125 -18.36 -4.68 4.33
CA ASP A 125 -18.26 -3.39 5.03
C ASP A 125 -16.85 -2.84 4.92
N ILE A 126 -16.72 -1.53 4.68
CA ILE A 126 -15.43 -0.84 4.73
C ILE A 126 -15.03 -0.67 6.21
N LEU A 127 -14.03 -1.45 6.63
CA LEU A 127 -13.52 -1.43 8.01
C LEU A 127 -12.54 -0.29 8.25
N LEU A 128 -11.69 0.01 7.27
CA LEU A 128 -10.63 1.00 7.40
C LEU A 128 -10.40 1.70 6.07
N LYS A 129 -10.11 3.01 6.12
CA LYS A 129 -9.65 3.81 5.00
C LYS A 129 -8.32 4.45 5.35
N TYR A 130 -7.39 4.46 4.39
CA TYR A 130 -6.10 5.12 4.47
C TYR A 130 -5.87 5.98 3.22
N ARG A 131 -5.25 7.14 3.36
CA ARG A 131 -4.84 8.04 2.28
C ARG A 131 -3.34 8.23 2.32
N LYS A 132 -2.68 8.05 1.18
CA LYS A 132 -1.21 8.10 1.05
C LYS A 132 -0.64 9.40 1.58
N VAL A 133 0.28 9.30 2.54
CA VAL A 133 0.94 10.44 3.18
C VAL A 133 2.19 10.87 2.39
N HIS A 134 3.03 9.91 1.99
CA HIS A 134 4.29 10.22 1.33
C HIS A 134 4.16 10.15 -0.19
N LEU A 135 3.68 11.24 -0.80
CA LEU A 135 3.55 11.36 -2.25
C LEU A 135 4.94 11.53 -2.89
N PRO A 136 5.42 10.58 -3.71
CA PRO A 136 6.67 10.75 -4.47
C PRO A 136 6.46 11.61 -5.73
N GLY A 137 7.54 11.79 -6.48
CA GLY A 137 7.51 12.46 -7.78
C GLY A 137 7.37 13.98 -7.69
N HIS A 138 6.73 14.57 -8.67
CA HIS A 138 6.67 16.02 -8.89
C HIS A 138 5.25 16.47 -9.27
N ALA A 139 5.01 17.78 -9.22
CA ALA A 139 3.72 18.39 -9.56
C ALA A 139 3.71 18.91 -11.01
N GLU A 140 4.85 19.45 -11.47
CA GLU A 140 4.95 20.10 -12.75
C GLU A 140 5.42 19.14 -13.86
N TYR A 141 4.88 19.30 -15.07
CA TYR A 141 5.33 18.54 -16.23
C TYR A 141 6.77 18.90 -16.59
N ASP A 142 7.62 17.88 -16.73
CA ASP A 142 8.99 18.05 -17.18
C ASP A 142 9.18 17.43 -18.58
N PRO A 143 9.33 18.25 -19.64
CA PRO A 143 9.48 17.73 -21.01
C PRO A 143 10.77 16.94 -21.25
N LYS A 144 11.74 17.01 -20.33
CA LYS A 144 13.00 16.26 -20.41
C LYS A 144 12.85 14.83 -19.87
N ARG A 145 11.77 14.55 -19.14
CA ARG A 145 11.52 13.23 -18.58
C ARG A 145 10.80 12.33 -19.58
N LYS A 146 11.36 11.17 -19.84
CA LYS A 146 10.75 10.14 -20.66
C LYS A 146 9.46 9.58 -20.04
N VAL A 147 9.46 9.45 -18.71
CA VAL A 147 8.33 8.98 -17.91
C VAL A 147 8.07 10.01 -16.81
N GLN A 148 6.85 10.49 -16.73
CA GLN A 148 6.42 11.40 -15.68
C GLN A 148 6.08 10.62 -14.40
N HIS A 149 6.14 11.29 -13.25
CA HIS A 149 5.67 10.77 -11.97
C HIS A 149 4.94 11.90 -11.23
N LEU A 150 3.70 12.16 -11.65
CA LEU A 150 2.93 13.36 -11.30
C LEU A 150 1.98 13.11 -10.10
N GLU A 151 2.37 12.31 -9.13
CA GLU A 151 1.51 12.06 -7.96
C GLU A 151 1.18 13.36 -7.22
N LYS A 152 2.15 14.27 -7.04
CA LYS A 152 1.93 15.57 -6.40
C LYS A 152 1.05 16.52 -7.19
N ARG A 153 0.82 16.25 -8.50
CA ARG A 153 -0.11 17.01 -9.32
C ARG A 153 -1.55 16.57 -9.10
N TYR A 154 -1.76 15.26 -8.98
CA TYR A 154 -3.09 14.67 -8.97
C TYR A 154 -3.64 14.38 -7.59
N PHE A 155 -2.80 14.23 -6.59
CA PHE A 155 -3.19 13.86 -5.23
C PHE A 155 -2.74 14.88 -4.20
N GLU A 156 -3.57 15.06 -3.20
CA GLU A 156 -3.25 15.75 -1.97
C GLU A 156 -2.64 14.78 -0.95
N VAL A 157 -1.84 15.32 -0.03
CA VAL A 157 -1.29 14.54 1.10
C VAL A 157 -2.43 13.98 1.94
N GLY A 158 -2.33 12.71 2.29
CA GLY A 158 -3.33 12.03 3.11
C GLY A 158 -3.53 12.69 4.48
N ASN A 159 -4.77 12.83 4.90
CA ASN A 159 -5.18 13.54 6.11
C ASN A 159 -5.75 12.64 7.20
N LEU A 160 -5.60 11.31 7.06
CA LEU A 160 -6.12 10.32 8.03
C LEU A 160 -5.04 9.77 8.97
N GLY A 161 -3.78 10.20 8.80
CA GLY A 161 -2.63 9.63 9.51
C GLY A 161 -2.39 8.16 9.10
N PHE A 162 -1.86 7.37 10.02
CA PHE A 162 -1.62 5.93 9.85
C PHE A 162 -2.49 5.14 10.85
N PRO A 163 -3.80 4.96 10.57
CA PRO A 163 -4.70 4.30 11.50
C PRO A 163 -4.51 2.79 11.52
N VAL A 164 -4.76 2.19 12.68
CA VAL A 164 -4.87 0.74 12.88
C VAL A 164 -6.27 0.44 13.40
N ILE A 165 -6.90 -0.59 12.86
CA ILE A 165 -8.19 -1.09 13.34
C ILE A 165 -8.02 -2.47 13.96
N ALA A 166 -8.71 -2.71 15.07
CA ALA A 166 -8.90 -4.03 15.65
C ALA A 166 -10.27 -4.56 15.21
N ALA A 167 -10.26 -5.52 14.29
CA ALA A 167 -11.49 -6.04 13.68
C ALA A 167 -11.40 -7.55 13.42
N PRO A 168 -12.55 -8.25 13.30
CA PRO A 168 -12.56 -9.65 12.89
C PRO A 168 -12.13 -9.77 11.42
N MET A 169 -11.39 -10.84 11.11
CA MET A 169 -11.05 -11.21 9.75
C MET A 169 -10.89 -12.73 9.66
N GLY A 170 -11.57 -13.35 8.70
CA GLY A 170 -11.58 -14.80 8.56
C GLY A 170 -12.06 -15.50 9.84
N THR A 171 -11.27 -16.44 10.33
CA THR A 171 -11.55 -17.18 11.57
C THR A 171 -11.13 -16.46 12.84
N GLN A 172 -10.42 -15.34 12.72
CA GLN A 172 -9.94 -14.56 13.87
C GLN A 172 -10.97 -13.53 14.31
N ALA A 173 -11.33 -13.58 15.61
CA ALA A 173 -12.28 -12.63 16.20
C ALA A 173 -11.73 -11.20 16.25
N GLN A 174 -10.39 -11.05 16.29
CA GLN A 174 -9.73 -9.75 16.32
C GLN A 174 -8.31 -9.85 15.77
N ILE A 175 -8.00 -8.99 14.79
CA ILE A 175 -6.65 -8.72 14.28
C ILE A 175 -6.44 -7.22 14.24
N ASN A 176 -5.26 -6.75 14.66
CA ASN A 176 -4.85 -5.35 14.51
C ASN A 176 -4.27 -5.15 13.11
N MET A 177 -5.02 -4.49 12.23
CA MET A 177 -4.70 -4.32 10.81
C MET A 177 -4.45 -2.86 10.47
N GLY A 178 -3.40 -2.60 9.70
CA GLY A 178 -3.04 -1.26 9.19
C GLY A 178 -2.71 -1.29 7.71
N MET A 179 -2.66 -0.12 7.10
CA MET A 179 -2.40 0.02 5.66
C MET A 179 -1.34 1.08 5.40
N MET A 180 -0.60 0.88 4.30
CA MET A 180 0.29 1.87 3.68
C MET A 180 0.17 1.78 2.16
N ILE A 181 0.61 2.83 1.46
CA ILE A 181 0.61 2.85 -0.01
C ILE A 181 2.01 3.18 -0.52
N CYS A 182 2.58 2.27 -1.31
CA CYS A 182 3.74 2.47 -2.17
C CYS A 182 4.94 3.13 -1.45
N ASN A 183 5.14 4.43 -1.64
CA ASN A 183 6.29 5.17 -1.10
C ASN A 183 6.33 5.20 0.44
N ASP A 184 5.20 5.05 1.12
CA ASP A 184 5.13 5.04 2.58
C ASP A 184 6.06 3.98 3.19
N ARG A 185 6.26 2.84 2.50
CA ARG A 185 7.11 1.75 2.99
C ARG A 185 8.57 2.14 3.21
N ARG A 186 9.04 3.19 2.52
CA ARG A 186 10.44 3.66 2.60
C ARG A 186 10.70 4.54 3.83
N TRP A 187 9.64 4.94 4.53
CA TRP A 187 9.72 5.83 5.69
C TRP A 187 9.56 5.00 6.98
N PRO A 188 10.64 4.83 7.75
CA PRO A 188 10.60 4.06 9.01
C PRO A 188 9.57 4.58 10.00
N GLU A 189 9.28 5.88 9.96
CA GLU A 189 8.29 6.55 10.81
C GLU A 189 6.89 5.98 10.57
N ALA A 190 6.49 5.74 9.31
CA ALA A 190 5.20 5.16 8.98
C ALA A 190 5.03 3.78 9.63
N TRP A 191 6.04 2.91 9.49
CA TRP A 191 6.06 1.60 10.14
C TRP A 191 5.99 1.72 11.67
N ARG A 192 6.75 2.69 12.25
CA ARG A 192 6.78 2.87 13.69
C ARG A 192 5.45 3.37 14.24
N VAL A 193 4.77 4.26 13.55
CA VAL A 193 3.44 4.75 13.98
C VAL A 193 2.43 3.59 13.99
N LEU A 194 2.44 2.71 12.99
CA LEU A 194 1.62 1.49 12.99
C LEU A 194 2.04 0.52 14.11
N GLY A 195 3.35 0.31 14.29
CA GLY A 195 3.90 -0.57 15.33
C GLY A 195 3.50 -0.13 16.75
N LEU A 196 3.48 1.18 17.03
CA LEU A 196 3.05 1.74 18.31
C LEU A 196 1.57 1.51 18.61
N GLN A 197 0.76 1.28 17.59
CA GLN A 197 -0.65 0.88 17.70
C GLN A 197 -0.82 -0.65 17.71
N ARG A 198 0.28 -1.40 17.87
CA ARG A 198 0.30 -2.86 17.95
C ARG A 198 -0.25 -3.56 16.69
N VAL A 199 0.02 -2.99 15.50
CA VAL A 199 -0.38 -3.61 14.22
C VAL A 199 0.18 -5.03 14.09
N GLU A 200 -0.65 -6.01 13.75
CA GLU A 200 -0.24 -7.40 13.53
C GLU A 200 -0.07 -7.71 12.04
N LEU A 201 -0.86 -7.07 11.20
CA LEU A 201 -0.87 -7.26 9.76
C LEU A 201 -0.92 -5.92 9.04
N VAL A 202 0.09 -5.64 8.21
CA VAL A 202 0.17 -4.45 7.37
C VAL A 202 -0.09 -4.84 5.92
N MET A 203 -1.10 -4.22 5.31
CA MET A 203 -1.41 -4.35 3.89
C MET A 203 -0.79 -3.18 3.11
N LEU A 204 -0.10 -3.47 2.02
CA LEU A 204 0.64 -2.49 1.24
C LEU A 204 0.47 -2.75 -0.26
N GLY A 205 -0.21 -1.83 -0.94
CA GLY A 205 -0.25 -1.81 -2.42
C GLY A 205 0.81 -0.88 -2.99
N TYR A 206 1.47 -1.26 -4.09
CA TYR A 206 2.45 -0.37 -4.75
C TYR A 206 2.54 -0.59 -6.26
N ASN A 207 3.04 0.47 -6.95
CA ASN A 207 3.44 0.43 -8.36
C ASN A 207 4.85 1.01 -8.45
N THR A 208 5.84 0.20 -8.83
CA THR A 208 7.21 0.67 -8.91
C THR A 208 7.79 0.34 -10.28
N PRO A 209 8.20 1.37 -11.06
CA PRO A 209 8.91 1.14 -12.33
C PRO A 209 10.20 0.36 -12.13
N SER A 210 10.54 -0.51 -13.07
CA SER A 210 11.78 -1.30 -13.06
C SER A 210 13.02 -0.43 -13.09
N LEU A 211 12.94 0.76 -13.70
CA LEU A 211 14.03 1.71 -13.78
C LEU A 211 13.69 3.02 -13.06
N ASN A 212 14.63 3.53 -12.25
CA ASN A 212 14.49 4.86 -11.66
C ASN A 212 15.12 5.91 -12.58
N MET A 213 14.25 6.71 -13.23
CA MET A 213 14.67 7.78 -14.13
C MET A 213 14.84 9.13 -13.42
N GLU A 214 14.47 9.22 -12.12
CA GLU A 214 14.42 10.52 -11.41
C GLU A 214 15.74 10.91 -10.74
N ALA A 215 16.55 9.94 -10.37
CA ALA A 215 17.67 10.19 -9.46
C ALA A 215 18.96 10.68 -10.16
N GLY A 216 18.91 11.17 -11.42
CA GLY A 216 20.13 11.56 -12.15
C GLY A 216 21.17 10.44 -12.28
N GLY A 217 20.90 9.29 -11.71
CA GLY A 217 21.66 8.08 -11.67
C GLY A 217 20.81 6.88 -12.01
N PHE A 218 21.42 5.91 -12.61
CA PHE A 218 20.81 4.68 -13.06
C PHE A 218 20.71 3.72 -11.87
N GLU A 219 19.57 3.66 -11.19
CA GLU A 219 19.31 2.59 -10.23
C GLU A 219 18.90 1.33 -10.99
N ALA A 220 19.76 0.32 -11.00
CA ALA A 220 19.52 -0.93 -11.70
C ALA A 220 18.30 -1.67 -11.13
N HIS A 221 17.62 -2.45 -11.98
CA HIS A 221 16.39 -3.19 -11.62
C HIS A 221 16.54 -4.01 -10.33
N HIS A 222 17.63 -4.78 -10.20
CA HIS A 222 17.86 -5.61 -9.01
C HIS A 222 18.00 -4.79 -7.71
N LEU A 223 18.55 -3.56 -7.77
CA LEU A 223 18.64 -2.67 -6.63
C LEU A 223 17.25 -2.13 -6.24
N ARG A 224 16.39 -1.83 -7.22
CA ARG A 224 15.03 -1.40 -6.94
C ARG A 224 14.20 -2.48 -6.24
N VAL A 225 14.32 -3.73 -6.70
CA VAL A 225 13.69 -4.88 -6.04
C VAL A 225 14.27 -5.04 -4.63
N PHE A 226 15.61 -5.03 -4.50
CA PHE A 226 16.29 -5.15 -3.21
C PHE A 226 15.85 -4.05 -2.22
N HIS A 227 15.88 -2.78 -2.61
CA HIS A 227 15.47 -1.66 -1.75
C HIS A 227 13.98 -1.74 -1.35
N SER A 228 13.13 -2.22 -2.26
CA SER A 228 11.72 -2.45 -1.96
C SER A 228 11.57 -3.53 -0.89
N HIS A 229 12.20 -4.68 -1.07
CA HIS A 229 12.13 -5.81 -0.13
C HIS A 229 12.77 -5.45 1.21
N LEU A 230 13.96 -4.82 1.19
CA LEU A 230 14.65 -4.36 2.40
C LEU A 230 13.75 -3.48 3.28
N SER A 231 13.06 -2.51 2.68
CA SER A 231 12.17 -1.60 3.42
C SER A 231 11.02 -2.35 4.09
N ILE A 232 10.43 -3.33 3.40
CA ILE A 232 9.30 -4.12 3.92
C ILE A 232 9.79 -5.09 5.00
N GLN A 233 10.88 -5.83 4.74
CA GLN A 233 11.48 -6.77 5.70
C GLN A 233 11.91 -6.07 7.00
N ALA A 234 12.62 -4.94 6.88
CA ALA A 234 13.01 -4.14 8.03
C ALA A 234 11.79 -3.60 8.80
N GLY A 235 10.77 -3.11 8.08
CA GLY A 235 9.53 -2.63 8.68
C GLY A 235 8.80 -3.71 9.48
N CYS A 236 8.64 -4.90 8.91
CA CYS A 236 8.02 -6.05 9.57
C CYS A 236 8.81 -6.49 10.81
N TYR A 237 10.12 -6.67 10.68
CA TYR A 237 11.00 -7.07 11.78
C TYR A 237 11.00 -6.07 12.93
N GLN A 238 11.26 -4.79 12.65
CA GLN A 238 11.40 -3.75 13.67
C GLN A 238 10.10 -3.41 14.41
N ASN A 239 8.94 -3.84 13.89
CA ASN A 239 7.64 -3.59 14.49
C ASN A 239 6.91 -4.88 14.85
N ALA A 240 7.57 -6.05 14.67
CA ALA A 240 7.06 -7.37 14.98
C ALA A 240 5.65 -7.60 14.40
N CYS A 241 5.50 -7.43 13.09
CA CYS A 241 4.25 -7.58 12.36
C CYS A 241 4.46 -8.32 11.04
N PHE A 242 3.39 -8.89 10.50
CA PHE A 242 3.35 -9.38 9.12
C PHE A 242 3.16 -8.23 8.14
N GLY A 243 3.69 -8.40 6.92
CA GLY A 243 3.47 -7.50 5.80
C GLY A 243 3.03 -8.25 4.55
N VAL A 244 1.92 -7.83 3.95
CA VAL A 244 1.45 -8.30 2.65
C VAL A 244 1.62 -7.16 1.66
N ALA A 245 2.65 -7.26 0.82
CA ALA A 245 3.05 -6.20 -0.09
C ALA A 245 2.79 -6.63 -1.54
N THR A 246 1.88 -5.94 -2.20
CA THR A 246 1.32 -6.34 -3.48
C THR A 246 1.56 -5.28 -4.55
N ALA A 247 2.10 -5.70 -5.69
CA ALA A 247 2.47 -4.85 -6.81
C ALA A 247 1.61 -5.09 -8.05
N LYS A 248 1.65 -4.13 -8.97
CA LYS A 248 1.45 -4.42 -10.39
C LYS A 248 2.77 -4.82 -11.04
N ALA A 249 2.72 -5.68 -12.06
CA ALA A 249 3.85 -6.20 -12.81
C ALA A 249 3.65 -6.02 -14.32
N GLY A 250 4.72 -6.20 -15.09
CA GLY A 250 4.68 -6.15 -16.56
C GLY A 250 4.73 -4.75 -17.14
N THR A 251 4.48 -4.63 -18.43
CA THR A 251 4.60 -3.35 -19.15
C THR A 251 3.24 -2.68 -19.28
N GLU A 252 3.06 -1.59 -18.54
CA GLU A 252 1.84 -0.78 -18.51
C GLU A 252 2.09 0.55 -19.23
N ASP A 253 1.43 0.77 -20.37
CA ASP A 253 1.60 1.95 -21.24
C ASP A 253 3.08 2.29 -21.53
N GLY A 254 3.88 1.28 -21.83
CA GLY A 254 5.31 1.43 -22.15
C GLY A 254 6.22 1.62 -20.93
N CYS A 255 5.68 1.58 -19.71
CA CYS A 255 6.45 1.59 -18.48
C CYS A 255 6.48 0.18 -17.86
N GLU A 256 7.68 -0.39 -17.70
CA GLU A 256 7.85 -1.67 -17.03
C GLU A 256 7.74 -1.51 -15.51
N LEU A 257 6.86 -2.30 -14.90
CA LEU A 257 6.66 -2.40 -13.45
C LEU A 257 7.29 -3.70 -12.96
N PHE A 258 8.08 -3.65 -11.90
CA PHE A 258 8.89 -4.80 -11.50
C PHE A 258 8.12 -5.93 -10.83
N GLY A 259 6.87 -5.72 -10.38
CA GLY A 259 6.12 -6.77 -9.67
C GLY A 259 6.76 -7.16 -8.35
N HIS A 260 7.17 -8.42 -8.22
CA HIS A 260 7.83 -8.98 -7.04
C HIS A 260 7.04 -8.72 -5.75
N SER A 261 5.72 -8.98 -5.78
CA SER A 261 4.90 -8.99 -4.57
C SER A 261 5.42 -9.98 -3.55
N ILE A 262 5.40 -9.62 -2.25
CA ILE A 262 5.93 -10.49 -1.18
C ILE A 262 4.99 -10.53 0.03
N ILE A 263 5.08 -11.63 0.78
CA ILE A 263 4.52 -11.75 2.12
C ILE A 263 5.69 -11.97 3.08
N VAL A 264 5.75 -11.17 4.15
CA VAL A 264 6.87 -11.12 5.10
C VAL A 264 6.37 -11.38 6.52
N ASN A 265 7.11 -12.20 7.28
CA ASN A 265 6.79 -12.51 8.68
C ASN A 265 7.41 -11.49 9.67
N PRO A 266 7.07 -11.56 10.98
CA PRO A 266 7.62 -10.68 12.02
C PRO A 266 9.12 -10.80 12.25
N GLN A 267 9.80 -11.78 11.67
CA GLN A 267 11.26 -11.92 11.70
C GLN A 267 11.96 -11.29 10.49
N GLY A 268 11.17 -10.71 9.56
CA GLY A 268 11.68 -10.10 8.34
C GLY A 268 11.95 -11.10 7.21
N GLU A 269 11.50 -12.35 7.35
CA GLU A 269 11.69 -13.38 6.32
C GLU A 269 10.57 -13.30 5.28
N ILE A 270 10.94 -13.45 4.01
CA ILE A 270 9.99 -13.57 2.91
C ILE A 270 9.41 -14.97 2.91
N MET A 271 8.10 -15.08 3.20
CA MET A 271 7.36 -16.35 3.23
C MET A 271 6.92 -16.79 1.83
N ALA A 272 6.55 -15.82 0.98
CA ALA A 272 6.15 -16.05 -0.40
C ALA A 272 6.52 -14.84 -1.26
N GLN A 273 6.87 -15.09 -2.52
CA GLN A 273 7.23 -14.08 -3.51
C GLN A 273 6.64 -14.40 -4.87
N ALA A 274 6.02 -13.39 -5.52
CA ALA A 274 5.58 -13.48 -6.90
C ALA A 274 6.78 -13.35 -7.85
N THR A 275 6.74 -14.09 -8.95
CA THR A 275 7.82 -14.18 -9.93
C THR A 275 7.37 -13.91 -11.36
N SER A 276 6.07 -13.86 -11.61
CA SER A 276 5.51 -13.59 -12.94
C SER A 276 5.43 -12.08 -13.24
N TRP A 277 5.24 -11.78 -14.51
CA TRP A 277 4.99 -10.43 -15.02
C TRP A 277 3.49 -10.16 -15.27
N ASP A 278 2.63 -11.00 -14.72
CA ASP A 278 1.20 -11.01 -14.96
C ASP A 278 0.44 -11.25 -13.66
N ASP A 279 -0.88 -11.51 -13.75
CA ASP A 279 -1.73 -11.84 -12.61
C ASP A 279 -1.20 -13.08 -11.87
N GLU A 280 -0.80 -12.89 -10.63
CA GLU A 280 -0.30 -13.98 -9.78
C GLU A 280 -0.85 -13.89 -8.37
N LEU A 281 -1.24 -15.04 -7.81
CA LEU A 281 -1.71 -15.15 -6.44
C LEU A 281 -0.69 -15.94 -5.62
N ILE A 282 0.00 -15.27 -4.71
CA ILE A 282 0.84 -15.90 -3.69
C ILE A 282 0.12 -15.91 -2.34
N THR A 283 0.32 -16.94 -1.55
CA THR A 283 -0.38 -17.16 -0.28
C THR A 283 0.58 -17.53 0.84
N ALA A 284 0.21 -17.19 2.08
CA ALA A 284 0.93 -17.63 3.28
C ALA A 284 -0.03 -17.76 4.47
N ASP A 285 0.28 -18.73 5.35
CA ASP A 285 -0.38 -18.88 6.64
C ASP A 285 0.39 -18.07 7.68
N CYS A 286 -0.24 -17.04 8.24
CA CYS A 286 0.35 -16.13 9.21
C CYS A 286 -0.09 -16.50 10.62
N ASP A 287 0.86 -16.99 11.42
CA ASP A 287 0.65 -17.20 12.86
C ASP A 287 0.84 -15.87 13.60
N LEU A 288 -0.26 -15.21 13.93
CA LEU A 288 -0.23 -13.89 14.59
C LEU A 288 0.42 -13.92 15.98
N ASP A 289 0.56 -15.07 16.59
CA ASP A 289 1.27 -15.22 17.87
C ASP A 289 2.77 -14.96 17.73
N MET A 290 3.35 -15.10 16.53
CA MET A 290 4.73 -14.69 16.23
C MET A 290 4.98 -13.19 16.50
N CYS A 291 3.97 -12.34 16.36
CA CYS A 291 4.09 -10.92 16.67
C CYS A 291 4.40 -10.67 18.15
N THR A 292 3.97 -11.57 19.05
CA THR A 292 4.13 -11.41 20.50
C THR A 292 5.59 -11.52 20.92
N LEU A 293 6.35 -12.44 20.33
CA LEU A 293 7.75 -12.67 20.71
C LEU A 293 8.59 -11.40 20.51
N GLY A 294 8.56 -10.80 19.34
CA GLY A 294 9.31 -9.56 19.07
C GLY A 294 8.90 -8.41 19.97
N ARG A 295 7.60 -8.24 20.24
CA ARG A 295 7.03 -7.16 21.08
C ARG A 295 7.33 -7.29 22.56
N THR A 296 7.55 -8.48 23.06
CA THR A 296 7.84 -8.71 24.48
C THR A 296 9.32 -8.79 24.81
N THR A 297 10.17 -8.90 23.77
CA THR A 297 11.63 -9.04 23.88
C THR A 297 12.37 -7.86 23.24
N ILE A 298 12.88 -8.01 22.03
CA ILE A 298 13.75 -7.03 21.35
C ILE A 298 13.04 -5.69 21.13
N PHE A 299 11.77 -5.74 20.74
CA PHE A 299 10.94 -4.56 20.42
C PHE A 299 9.86 -4.29 21.50
N ALA A 300 10.18 -4.54 22.78
CA ALA A 300 9.37 -4.10 23.90
C ALA A 300 9.46 -2.57 24.01
N PHE A 301 8.61 -1.86 23.26
CA PHE A 301 8.69 -0.40 23.10
C PHE A 301 8.57 0.35 24.40
N ASP A 302 7.73 -0.12 25.31
CA ASP A 302 7.54 0.40 26.66
C ASP A 302 8.82 0.38 27.51
N LYS A 303 9.72 -0.58 27.26
CA LYS A 303 10.98 -0.73 27.99
C LYS A 303 12.16 -0.02 27.31
N HIS A 304 12.18 -0.02 25.99
CA HIS A 304 13.40 0.32 25.23
C HIS A 304 13.32 1.65 24.47
N ARG A 305 12.12 2.15 24.13
CA ARG A 305 12.01 3.44 23.45
C ARG A 305 12.40 4.60 24.36
N ARG A 306 12.98 5.63 23.75
CA ARG A 306 13.40 6.89 24.41
C ARG A 306 12.86 8.07 23.59
N PRO A 307 11.53 8.38 23.69
CA PRO A 307 10.91 9.44 22.90
C PRO A 307 11.63 10.78 23.00
N GLU A 308 12.19 11.08 24.16
CA GLU A 308 12.95 12.30 24.43
C GLU A 308 14.20 12.46 23.55
N ALA A 309 14.73 11.36 23.02
CA ALA A 309 15.89 11.36 22.11
C ALA A 309 15.48 11.48 20.62
N TYR A 310 14.18 11.48 20.32
CA TYR A 310 13.67 11.40 18.92
C TYR A 310 13.00 12.70 18.46
N THR A 311 13.15 13.80 19.18
CA THR A 311 12.46 15.08 18.87
C THR A 311 12.78 15.60 17.47
N ARG A 312 13.99 15.36 16.96
CA ARG A 312 14.33 15.74 15.58
C ARG A 312 13.44 15.09 14.52
N ILE A 313 12.87 13.91 14.80
CA ILE A 313 11.98 13.22 13.85
C ILE A 313 10.65 13.98 13.70
N THR A 314 10.19 14.65 14.74
CA THR A 314 8.92 15.39 14.76
C THR A 314 9.08 16.88 14.49
N ASP A 315 10.21 17.47 14.89
CA ASP A 315 10.41 18.92 14.89
C ASP A 315 11.17 19.43 13.67
N GLN A 316 11.75 18.52 12.86
CA GLN A 316 12.61 18.87 11.73
C GLN A 316 12.14 18.19 10.44
N VAL A 317 11.94 18.96 9.36
CA VAL A 317 11.53 18.42 8.05
C VAL A 317 12.72 17.98 7.21
N GLY A 318 13.74 18.82 7.09
CA GLY A 318 14.92 18.57 6.24
C GLY A 318 16.17 18.21 7.05
N ALA A 319 17.16 17.62 6.39
CA ALA A 319 18.47 17.41 7.00
C ALA A 319 19.20 18.74 7.20
N VAL A 320 19.88 18.89 8.34
CA VAL A 320 20.71 20.05 8.68
C VAL A 320 22.10 19.56 9.00
N ASP A 321 23.11 20.16 8.37
CA ASP A 321 24.51 19.82 8.62
C ASP A 321 24.90 20.09 10.08
N PRO A 322 25.73 19.25 10.69
CA PRO A 322 26.24 19.50 12.03
C PRO A 322 27.17 20.73 12.05
N GLU A 323 27.30 21.34 13.21
CA GLU A 323 28.31 22.39 13.42
C GLU A 323 29.72 21.84 13.13
N VAL A 324 30.52 22.62 12.41
CA VAL A 324 31.90 22.26 12.13
C VAL A 324 32.71 22.39 13.44
N TRP A 325 33.28 21.28 13.87
CA TRP A 325 34.21 21.32 15.02
C TRP A 325 35.41 22.21 14.67
N ARG A 326 35.60 23.25 15.47
CA ARG A 326 36.72 24.15 15.38
C ARG A 326 37.62 23.85 16.61
N GLY A 327 38.60 22.99 16.40
CA GLY A 327 39.56 22.50 17.36
C GLY A 327 40.07 23.50 18.42
#